data_7fd78e5d548f33d12fc21aeea47f13e0
#
_entry.id   7fd78e5d548f33d12fc21aeea47f13e0
#
_cell.length_a   1.000
_cell.length_b   1.000
_cell.length_c   1.000
_cell.angle_alpha   90.00
_cell.angle_beta   90.00
_cell.angle_gamma   90.00
#
_symmetry.space_group_name_H-M   'P 1'
#
loop_
_entity.id
_entity.type
_entity.pdbx_description
1 polymer ?
#
loop_
_entity_poly.entity_id
_entity_poly.type
_entity_poly.pdbx_seq_one_letter_code
_entity_poly.pdbx_strand_id
1 'polypeptide(L)'
;DLPAALGDALARLPSNDALLAEAIGASPTVLGLAPSNEAEAKSAGPLRLTPILESGVDPRRFLPSYPALLHDLPGLAAKASGSGVIGAAADRDGVTRRVPLVAAAAGDLVPSFGLEVLRVAAGLRRVTLSAGRRGVERVELGPLALPTDPRGSAILHFAPRQARFISAADLLDGRADPAMMQGGIVLLGVTGLGAVDVKATPLGPMQGIEIHAQLVESMLFGQLLRGPPGGIWTGLALVLAAGLVPILLLRYQRPAFAGGISAGVALGLLGGEFAALKFAGLLVDATFPVVAEMLTLAAMLGGQLRAAQIARRRLAAELQHERELKARLDGELAAARSLQMGLLPRRFPVFPGRRDIDIHAHIEPARTVGGDLYDFMLLDPNRLFFLIADVSGKGIPAALFMAMTREVVHDAVLRYGSALDRVLAAANERVAAASADMAREGGDMMFVTAVAGTLDLTTGALAYASAGHDLPFVLAPGARPRQLASEGGPPLGALDDFAFPIDHDRLDPGAVLLLYTDGVSEAENRERQFYTVARLAASLAAAPPSSAEAVIDAVLGDLRRFVGGAEQADDIALIALRRVPLSEP
;
A
#
# COMPACT_ATOMS: atom_id res chain seq x y z
N ASP A 1 -31.98 -86.71 40.26
CA ASP A 1 -30.69 -87.37 40.53
C ASP A 1 -30.25 -88.17 39.31
N LEU A 2 -29.20 -87.75 38.65
CA LEU A 2 -28.54 -88.51 37.59
C LEU A 2 -27.98 -89.81 38.17
N PRO A 3 -28.16 -91.02 37.52
CA PRO A 3 -27.58 -92.27 38.00
C PRO A 3 -26.08 -92.10 38.24
N ALA A 4 -25.56 -92.59 39.37
CA ALA A 4 -24.14 -92.43 39.76
C ALA A 4 -23.16 -92.83 38.65
N ALA A 5 -23.47 -93.84 37.85
CA ALA A 5 -22.68 -94.26 36.68
C ALA A 5 -22.58 -93.20 35.57
N LEU A 6 -23.60 -92.32 35.41
CA LEU A 6 -23.57 -91.22 34.44
C LEU A 6 -22.77 -90.05 34.98
N GLY A 7 -22.86 -89.85 36.31
CA GLY A 7 -21.99 -88.80 36.96
C GLY A 7 -20.51 -89.18 36.88
N ASP A 8 -20.15 -90.42 37.09
CA ASP A 8 -18.78 -90.92 36.94
C ASP A 8 -18.30 -90.91 35.47
N ALA A 9 -19.14 -91.16 34.51
CA ALA A 9 -18.83 -91.10 33.09
C ALA A 9 -18.61 -89.59 32.66
N LEU A 10 -19.46 -88.67 33.12
CA LEU A 10 -19.31 -87.24 32.89
C LEU A 10 -18.07 -86.68 33.55
N ALA A 11 -17.72 -87.13 34.75
CA ALA A 11 -16.49 -86.74 35.45
C ALA A 11 -15.19 -87.17 34.75
N ARG A 12 -15.26 -88.18 33.88
CA ARG A 12 -14.13 -88.70 33.08
C ARG A 12 -13.95 -87.96 31.73
N LEU A 13 -14.94 -87.18 31.31
CA LEU A 13 -14.79 -86.41 30.09
C LEU A 13 -13.78 -85.27 30.32
N PRO A 14 -12.88 -85.04 29.36
CA PRO A 14 -12.00 -83.88 29.45
C PRO A 14 -12.83 -82.63 29.50
N SER A 15 -12.42 -81.64 30.32
CA SER A 15 -13.08 -80.37 30.36
C SER A 15 -12.91 -79.62 29.01
N ASN A 16 -13.84 -78.72 28.68
CA ASN A 16 -13.74 -77.94 27.47
C ASN A 16 -12.41 -77.17 27.42
N ASP A 17 -11.90 -76.69 28.57
CA ASP A 17 -10.62 -76.02 28.66
C ASP A 17 -9.44 -76.94 28.35
N ALA A 18 -9.53 -78.23 28.76
CA ALA A 18 -8.50 -79.24 28.44
C ALA A 18 -8.46 -79.52 26.92
N LEU A 19 -9.65 -79.70 26.31
CA LEU A 19 -9.76 -79.87 24.85
C LEU A 19 -9.25 -78.67 24.07
N LEU A 20 -9.58 -77.49 24.52
CA LEU A 20 -9.08 -76.21 23.91
C LEU A 20 -7.56 -76.11 24.07
N ALA A 21 -7.02 -76.41 25.23
CA ALA A 21 -5.57 -76.42 25.47
C ALA A 21 -4.84 -77.44 24.56
N GLU A 22 -5.42 -78.63 24.31
CA GLU A 22 -4.86 -79.61 23.39
C GLU A 22 -4.87 -79.09 21.94
N ALA A 23 -5.98 -78.48 21.51
CA ALA A 23 -6.10 -77.85 20.19
C ALA A 23 -5.11 -76.70 19.99
N ILE A 24 -4.93 -75.82 21.00
CA ILE A 24 -3.93 -74.77 21.01
C ILE A 24 -2.51 -75.34 20.88
N GLY A 25 -2.22 -76.42 21.57
CA GLY A 25 -0.91 -77.08 21.50
C GLY A 25 -0.61 -77.79 20.20
N ALA A 26 -1.65 -78.16 19.42
CA ALA A 26 -1.55 -78.88 18.15
C ALA A 26 -1.19 -77.96 16.96
N SER A 27 -1.31 -76.60 17.13
CA SER A 27 -1.02 -75.58 16.10
C SER A 27 -0.25 -74.41 16.66
N PRO A 28 0.52 -73.67 15.83
CA PRO A 28 1.20 -72.41 16.26
C PRO A 28 0.15 -71.39 16.64
N THR A 29 -0.16 -71.26 17.92
CA THR A 29 -1.21 -70.35 18.42
C THR A 29 -0.61 -69.27 19.33
N VAL A 30 -1.04 -68.01 19.14
CA VAL A 30 -0.72 -66.88 19.98
C VAL A 30 -1.96 -66.39 20.71
N LEU A 31 -1.85 -66.18 22.01
CA LEU A 31 -2.93 -65.67 22.86
C LEU A 31 -2.82 -64.17 23.08
N GLY A 32 -3.98 -63.48 23.16
CA GLY A 32 -4.07 -62.06 23.40
C GLY A 32 -4.11 -61.72 24.90
N LEU A 33 -3.25 -60.83 25.35
CA LEU A 33 -3.20 -60.33 26.73
C LEU A 33 -3.84 -58.95 26.83
N ALA A 34 -4.92 -58.81 27.58
CA ALA A 34 -5.56 -57.52 27.77
C ALA A 34 -4.85 -56.70 28.84
N PRO A 35 -4.47 -55.44 28.57
CA PRO A 35 -3.88 -54.58 29.58
C PRO A 35 -4.92 -54.17 30.63
N SER A 36 -4.51 -54.16 31.91
CA SER A 36 -5.33 -53.70 33.04
C SER A 36 -4.66 -52.57 33.78
N ASN A 37 -5.46 -51.60 34.18
CA ASN A 37 -5.04 -50.51 35.06
C ASN A 37 -5.18 -50.86 36.55
N GLU A 38 -5.79 -51.99 36.88
CA GLU A 38 -5.95 -52.45 38.23
C GLU A 38 -4.76 -53.34 38.63
N ALA A 39 -3.99 -52.91 39.59
CA ALA A 39 -2.81 -53.66 40.09
C ALA A 39 -3.16 -55.01 40.74
N GLU A 40 -4.42 -55.24 41.11
CA GLU A 40 -4.92 -56.45 41.75
C GLU A 40 -5.35 -57.55 40.77
N ALA A 41 -5.27 -57.36 39.47
CA ALA A 41 -5.49 -58.40 38.51
C ALA A 41 -4.45 -59.55 38.74
N LYS A 42 -4.75 -60.45 39.65
CA LYS A 42 -3.85 -61.54 40.01
C LYS A 42 -3.52 -62.37 38.79
N SER A 43 -2.27 -62.34 38.42
CA SER A 43 -1.65 -63.22 37.48
C SER A 43 -1.76 -64.67 38.04
N ALA A 44 -2.60 -65.51 37.46
CA ALA A 44 -2.75 -66.86 37.83
C ALA A 44 -1.74 -67.79 37.09
N GLY A 45 -0.44 -67.57 37.31
CA GLY A 45 0.60 -68.42 36.77
C GLY A 45 1.73 -67.77 36.00
N PRO A 46 2.82 -68.47 35.73
CA PRO A 46 3.96 -67.88 34.99
C PRO A 46 3.59 -67.67 33.50
N LEU A 47 3.73 -66.41 33.02
CA LEU A 47 3.65 -66.06 31.61
C LEU A 47 4.82 -66.71 30.84
N ARG A 48 4.58 -67.32 29.70
CA ARG A 48 5.60 -67.65 28.73
C ARG A 48 5.83 -66.40 27.87
N LEU A 49 6.66 -65.50 28.38
CA LEU A 49 7.03 -64.26 27.63
C LEU A 49 8.12 -64.61 26.60
N THR A 50 7.96 -64.01 25.42
CA THR A 50 8.99 -64.09 24.39
C THR A 50 10.24 -63.33 24.84
N PRO A 51 11.45 -63.88 24.74
CA PRO A 51 12.68 -63.19 25.05
C PRO A 51 12.84 -61.96 24.18
N ILE A 52 12.92 -60.79 24.82
CA ILE A 52 13.26 -59.53 24.16
C ILE A 52 14.70 -59.17 24.48
N LEU A 53 15.55 -59.10 23.46
CA LEU A 53 16.93 -58.70 23.61
C LEU A 53 17.02 -57.16 23.65
N GLU A 54 17.38 -56.64 24.79
CA GLU A 54 17.51 -55.22 25.03
C GLU A 54 18.93 -54.71 24.71
N SER A 55 19.05 -53.51 24.09
CA SER A 55 20.33 -52.86 23.90
C SER A 55 20.22 -51.34 24.09
N GLY A 56 21.26 -50.72 24.62
CA GLY A 56 21.29 -49.29 24.89
C GLY A 56 20.73 -48.89 26.28
N VAL A 57 19.91 -47.81 26.31
CA VAL A 57 19.26 -47.32 27.51
C VAL A 57 18.04 -48.17 27.83
N ASP A 58 17.65 -48.29 29.11
CA ASP A 58 16.44 -49.04 29.53
C ASP A 58 15.20 -48.54 28.75
N PRO A 59 14.61 -49.36 27.90
CA PRO A 59 13.49 -48.97 27.03
C PRO A 59 12.18 -48.76 27.81
N ARG A 60 12.05 -49.31 29.03
CA ARG A 60 10.81 -49.18 29.84
C ARG A 60 10.47 -47.72 30.15
N ARG A 61 11.47 -46.83 30.13
CA ARG A 61 11.25 -45.39 30.33
C ARG A 61 10.42 -44.72 29.23
N PHE A 62 10.37 -45.31 28.06
CA PHE A 62 9.74 -44.73 26.88
C PHE A 62 8.48 -45.49 26.43
N LEU A 63 8.42 -46.79 26.74
CA LEU A 63 7.34 -47.65 26.32
C LEU A 63 6.05 -47.42 27.10
N PRO A 64 4.87 -47.69 26.52
CA PRO A 64 3.63 -47.77 27.26
C PRO A 64 3.77 -48.78 28.41
N SER A 65 3.35 -48.39 29.60
CA SER A 65 3.46 -49.19 30.81
C SER A 65 2.09 -49.51 31.37
N TYR A 66 1.87 -50.78 31.68
CA TYR A 66 0.64 -51.28 32.27
C TYR A 66 0.94 -51.91 33.64
N PRO A 67 0.15 -51.60 34.69
CA PRO A 67 0.34 -52.18 36.04
C PRO A 67 0.18 -53.70 36.05
N ALA A 68 -0.74 -54.23 35.24
CA ALA A 68 -1.00 -55.64 35.15
C ALA A 68 -1.52 -56.05 33.76
N LEU A 69 -1.51 -57.33 33.47
CA LEU A 69 -2.15 -57.95 32.30
C LEU A 69 -3.19 -58.95 32.77
N LEU A 70 -4.33 -58.99 32.10
CA LEU A 70 -5.28 -60.10 32.25
C LEU A 70 -4.74 -61.31 31.50
N HIS A 71 -4.53 -62.37 32.23
CA HIS A 71 -3.95 -63.63 31.71
C HIS A 71 -5.02 -64.58 31.30
N ASP A 72 -4.68 -65.44 30.32
CA ASP A 72 -5.46 -66.60 29.99
C ASP A 72 -5.37 -67.64 31.08
N LEU A 73 -6.24 -68.67 31.02
CA LEU A 73 -6.16 -69.80 31.92
C LEU A 73 -4.78 -70.48 31.83
N PRO A 74 -4.15 -70.81 32.95
CA PRO A 74 -2.80 -71.41 32.96
C PRO A 74 -2.61 -72.62 32.05
N GLY A 75 -3.63 -73.42 31.90
CA GLY A 75 -3.63 -74.59 31.00
C GLY A 75 -3.53 -74.23 29.52
N LEU A 76 -4.21 -73.14 29.11
CA LEU A 76 -4.16 -72.62 27.75
C LEU A 76 -2.82 -71.89 27.48
N ALA A 77 -2.40 -71.03 28.39
CA ALA A 77 -1.15 -70.32 28.28
C ALA A 77 0.09 -71.22 28.20
N ALA A 78 0.07 -72.36 28.91
CA ALA A 78 1.14 -73.33 28.89
C ALA A 78 1.31 -74.08 27.55
N LYS A 79 0.27 -74.13 26.73
CA LYS A 79 0.26 -74.82 25.44
C LYS A 79 0.45 -73.86 24.26
N ALA A 80 0.20 -72.54 24.46
CA ALA A 80 0.37 -71.56 23.42
C ALA A 80 1.83 -71.39 22.99
N SER A 81 2.07 -71.04 21.72
CA SER A 81 3.39 -70.73 21.14
C SER A 81 3.91 -69.32 21.49
N GLY A 82 3.03 -68.45 21.98
CA GLY A 82 3.36 -67.11 22.44
C GLY A 82 2.13 -66.40 22.98
N SER A 83 2.39 -65.21 23.61
CA SER A 83 1.34 -64.36 24.11
C SER A 83 1.75 -62.87 23.87
N GLY A 84 0.81 -62.03 23.46
CA GLY A 84 1.06 -60.65 23.16
C GLY A 84 -0.04 -59.69 23.58
N VAL A 85 0.31 -58.44 23.88
CA VAL A 85 -0.61 -57.40 24.35
C VAL A 85 -1.51 -56.94 23.22
N ILE A 86 -2.84 -56.93 23.45
CA ILE A 86 -3.85 -56.46 22.48
C ILE A 86 -4.15 -54.97 22.60
N GLY A 87 -3.40 -54.23 23.42
CA GLY A 87 -3.64 -52.81 23.64
C GLY A 87 -3.28 -51.96 22.44
N ALA A 88 -4.23 -51.17 21.98
CA ALA A 88 -4.01 -50.09 21.03
C ALA A 88 -4.53 -48.77 21.63
N ALA A 89 -3.62 -47.84 21.94
CA ALA A 89 -3.98 -46.54 22.51
C ALA A 89 -4.34 -45.56 21.41
N ALA A 90 -5.42 -44.81 21.62
CA ALA A 90 -5.75 -43.68 20.73
C ALA A 90 -4.76 -42.54 20.91
N ASP A 91 -4.53 -41.80 19.85
CA ASP A 91 -3.83 -40.50 19.89
C ASP A 91 -4.67 -39.47 20.71
N ARG A 92 -4.12 -38.27 20.94
CA ARG A 92 -4.80 -37.22 21.74
C ARG A 92 -6.16 -36.79 21.21
N ASP A 93 -6.41 -36.96 19.93
CA ASP A 93 -7.68 -36.67 19.24
C ASP A 93 -8.68 -37.81 19.27
N GLY A 94 -8.38 -38.89 20.00
CA GLY A 94 -9.22 -40.07 20.11
C GLY A 94 -9.13 -41.06 18.94
N VAL A 95 -8.31 -40.75 17.91
CA VAL A 95 -8.15 -41.64 16.73
C VAL A 95 -6.94 -42.54 16.91
N THR A 96 -7.11 -43.82 16.69
CA THR A 96 -6.03 -44.83 16.77
C THR A 96 -5.29 -44.87 15.44
N ARG A 97 -4.05 -44.40 15.44
CA ARG A 97 -3.15 -44.46 14.28
C ARG A 97 -1.90 -45.29 14.54
N ARG A 98 -1.66 -45.67 15.80
CA ARG A 98 -0.44 -46.30 16.27
C ARG A 98 -0.75 -47.50 17.12
N VAL A 99 0.11 -48.48 17.02
CA VAL A 99 0.07 -49.65 17.89
C VAL A 99 1.47 -49.82 18.49
N PRO A 100 1.60 -49.90 19.83
CA PRO A 100 2.87 -50.23 20.47
C PRO A 100 3.35 -51.61 20.01
N LEU A 101 4.59 -51.70 19.52
CA LEU A 101 5.15 -53.02 19.18
C LEU A 101 5.60 -53.77 20.40
N VAL A 102 6.05 -53.07 21.42
CA VAL A 102 6.44 -53.63 22.72
C VAL A 102 5.85 -52.75 23.82
N ALA A 103 5.44 -53.31 24.92
CA ALA A 103 4.96 -52.65 26.11
C ALA A 103 5.71 -53.15 27.35
N ALA A 104 5.77 -52.31 28.39
CA ALA A 104 6.20 -52.72 29.73
C ALA A 104 4.97 -53.15 30.53
N ALA A 105 4.97 -54.30 31.13
CA ALA A 105 3.89 -54.76 31.99
C ALA A 105 4.45 -55.48 33.23
N ALA A 106 4.04 -55.05 34.42
CA ALA A 106 4.53 -55.58 35.69
C ALA A 106 6.08 -55.66 35.80
N GLY A 107 6.81 -54.78 35.08
CA GLY A 107 8.27 -54.75 35.02
C GLY A 107 8.91 -55.53 33.88
N ASP A 108 8.17 -56.38 33.22
CA ASP A 108 8.64 -57.17 32.07
C ASP A 108 8.32 -56.49 30.73
N LEU A 109 9.10 -56.80 29.69
CA LEU A 109 8.82 -56.40 28.32
C LEU A 109 7.96 -57.44 27.62
N VAL A 110 6.85 -56.98 27.04
CA VAL A 110 5.88 -57.87 26.38
C VAL A 110 5.65 -57.40 24.96
N PRO A 111 5.75 -58.24 23.93
CA PRO A 111 5.45 -57.87 22.54
C PRO A 111 3.96 -57.61 22.37
N SER A 112 3.59 -56.77 21.40
CA SER A 112 2.20 -56.65 20.97
C SER A 112 1.73 -57.95 20.34
N PHE A 113 0.40 -58.19 20.37
CA PHE A 113 -0.21 -59.36 19.76
C PHE A 113 0.17 -59.54 18.28
N GLY A 114 0.09 -58.45 17.47
CA GLY A 114 0.47 -58.51 16.05
C GLY A 114 1.95 -58.82 15.83
N LEU A 115 2.86 -58.28 16.66
CA LEU A 115 4.30 -58.59 16.57
C LEU A 115 4.58 -60.04 16.95
N GLU A 116 3.93 -60.55 17.98
CA GLU A 116 4.08 -61.92 18.43
C GLU A 116 3.51 -62.95 17.42
N VAL A 117 2.36 -62.62 16.82
CA VAL A 117 1.78 -63.41 15.73
C VAL A 117 2.78 -63.55 14.58
N LEU A 118 3.38 -62.43 14.17
CA LEU A 118 4.37 -62.43 13.09
C LEU A 118 5.63 -63.21 13.49
N ARG A 119 6.10 -63.06 14.75
CA ARG A 119 7.24 -63.79 15.26
C ARG A 119 7.03 -65.31 15.18
N VAL A 120 5.87 -65.80 15.67
CA VAL A 120 5.51 -67.21 15.67
C VAL A 120 5.34 -67.74 14.25
N ALA A 121 4.66 -66.97 13.39
CA ALA A 121 4.46 -67.38 11.98
C ALA A 121 5.79 -67.49 11.21
N ALA A 122 6.78 -66.59 11.53
CA ALA A 122 8.11 -66.61 10.92
C ALA A 122 9.08 -67.62 11.59
N GLY A 123 8.67 -68.35 12.63
CA GLY A 123 9.52 -69.30 13.36
C GLY A 123 10.69 -68.65 14.12
N LEU A 124 10.59 -67.41 14.45
CA LEU A 124 11.68 -66.61 15.10
C LEU A 124 11.63 -66.79 16.62
N ARG A 125 12.81 -66.80 17.26
CA ARG A 125 12.93 -67.09 18.71
C ARG A 125 12.89 -65.91 19.63
N ARG A 126 13.20 -64.69 19.08
CA ARG A 126 13.35 -63.46 19.89
C ARG A 126 13.00 -62.20 19.10
N VAL A 127 12.71 -61.13 19.81
CA VAL A 127 12.60 -59.77 19.33
C VAL A 127 13.81 -58.96 19.83
N THR A 128 14.38 -58.08 19.04
CA THR A 128 15.44 -57.18 19.48
C THR A 128 14.88 -55.76 19.60
N LEU A 129 15.19 -55.09 20.73
CA LEU A 129 14.74 -53.74 21.03
C LEU A 129 15.93 -52.88 21.43
N SER A 130 16.19 -51.84 20.63
CA SER A 130 17.26 -50.87 20.89
C SER A 130 16.68 -49.54 21.28
N ALA A 131 17.17 -48.93 22.38
CA ALA A 131 16.75 -47.62 22.83
C ALA A 131 17.96 -46.71 23.14
N GLY A 132 17.88 -45.49 22.65
CA GLY A 132 18.85 -44.43 22.91
C GLY A 132 18.35 -43.39 23.91
N ARG A 133 19.07 -42.29 24.04
CA ARG A 133 18.71 -41.22 24.99
C ARG A 133 17.37 -40.54 24.68
N ARG A 134 16.87 -40.62 23.46
CA ARG A 134 15.67 -39.93 22.98
C ARG A 134 14.45 -40.85 22.83
N GLY A 135 14.58 -42.10 23.08
CA GLY A 135 13.50 -43.09 22.95
C GLY A 135 13.94 -44.39 22.29
N VAL A 136 12.96 -45.21 21.91
CA VAL A 136 13.18 -46.41 21.11
C VAL A 136 13.71 -46.01 19.74
N GLU A 137 14.83 -46.62 19.35
CA GLU A 137 15.48 -46.36 18.07
C GLU A 137 15.14 -47.43 17.03
N ARG A 138 14.99 -48.69 17.49
CA ARG A 138 14.76 -49.82 16.58
C ARG A 138 14.06 -50.99 17.28
N VAL A 139 13.08 -51.56 16.59
CA VAL A 139 12.50 -52.86 16.91
C VAL A 139 12.80 -53.78 15.74
N GLU A 140 13.43 -54.94 15.99
CA GLU A 140 13.82 -55.90 14.95
C GLU A 140 13.20 -57.26 15.23
N LEU A 141 12.72 -57.87 14.16
CA LEU A 141 12.20 -59.21 14.15
C LEU A 141 12.95 -60.03 13.10
N GLY A 142 14.03 -60.69 13.53
CA GLY A 142 14.97 -61.34 12.62
C GLY A 142 15.62 -60.34 11.67
N PRO A 143 15.50 -60.52 10.34
CA PRO A 143 16.05 -59.55 9.37
C PRO A 143 15.16 -58.32 9.17
N LEU A 144 13.95 -58.29 9.76
CA LEU A 144 12.98 -57.23 9.54
C LEU A 144 13.17 -56.10 10.58
N ALA A 145 13.59 -54.94 10.12
CA ALA A 145 13.66 -53.74 10.94
C ALA A 145 12.34 -52.97 10.84
N LEU A 146 11.64 -52.87 11.96
CA LEU A 146 10.31 -52.23 12.05
C LEU A 146 10.47 -50.75 12.46
N PRO A 147 10.00 -49.80 11.66
CA PRO A 147 10.02 -48.39 12.04
C PRO A 147 9.03 -48.12 13.16
N THR A 148 9.49 -47.41 14.18
CA THR A 148 8.69 -46.99 15.34
C THR A 148 8.88 -45.53 15.65
N ASP A 149 7.95 -44.97 16.38
CA ASP A 149 8.15 -43.66 17.03
C ASP A 149 9.06 -43.85 18.28
N PRO A 150 9.51 -42.77 18.95
CA PRO A 150 10.34 -42.85 20.14
C PRO A 150 9.72 -43.60 21.32
N ARG A 151 8.41 -43.89 21.27
CA ARG A 151 7.69 -44.68 22.27
C ARG A 151 7.55 -46.16 21.89
N GLY A 152 8.21 -46.61 20.83
CA GLY A 152 8.15 -47.96 20.34
C GLY A 152 6.83 -48.34 19.66
N SER A 153 6.05 -47.36 19.24
CA SER A 153 4.80 -47.59 18.52
C SER A 153 5.01 -47.53 17.01
N ALA A 154 4.45 -48.46 16.28
CA ALA A 154 4.38 -48.45 14.82
C ALA A 154 3.19 -47.60 14.36
N ILE A 155 3.41 -46.79 13.31
CA ILE A 155 2.36 -46.00 12.68
C ILE A 155 1.80 -46.83 11.53
N LEU A 156 0.51 -47.11 11.61
CA LEU A 156 -0.17 -47.98 10.65
C LEU A 156 -0.47 -47.23 9.35
N HIS A 157 -0.28 -47.92 8.25
CA HIS A 157 -0.85 -47.53 6.97
C HIS A 157 -2.22 -48.18 6.82
N PHE A 158 -3.27 -47.45 7.20
CA PHE A 158 -4.64 -47.91 7.04
C PHE A 158 -5.00 -47.92 5.55
N ALA A 159 -5.21 -49.12 4.99
CA ALA A 159 -5.68 -49.28 3.63
C ALA A 159 -7.12 -49.80 3.63
N PRO A 160 -8.02 -49.30 2.77
CA PRO A 160 -9.34 -49.87 2.59
C PRO A 160 -9.17 -51.21 1.87
N ARG A 161 -8.96 -52.26 2.64
CA ARG A 161 -8.87 -53.62 2.11
C ARG A 161 -10.14 -54.40 2.50
N GLN A 162 -10.61 -55.21 1.61
CA GLN A 162 -11.63 -56.18 1.96
C GLN A 162 -10.94 -57.23 2.84
N ALA A 163 -10.92 -56.99 4.16
CA ALA A 163 -10.58 -58.05 5.09
C ALA A 163 -11.49 -59.27 4.81
N ARG A 164 -10.90 -60.44 4.66
CA ARG A 164 -11.68 -61.70 4.48
C ARG A 164 -12.19 -62.10 5.85
N PHE A 165 -13.39 -61.63 6.19
CA PHE A 165 -14.07 -62.00 7.39
C PHE A 165 -14.81 -63.35 7.11
N ILE A 166 -14.58 -64.33 7.98
CA ILE A 166 -15.29 -65.59 7.98
C ILE A 166 -16.01 -65.67 9.32
N SER A 167 -17.34 -65.86 9.30
CA SER A 167 -18.08 -66.10 10.53
C SER A 167 -17.66 -67.41 11.14
N ALA A 168 -17.38 -67.44 12.45
CA ALA A 168 -17.09 -68.65 13.16
C ALA A 168 -18.26 -69.68 13.04
N ALA A 169 -19.51 -69.17 12.97
CA ALA A 169 -20.68 -70.02 12.73
C ALA A 169 -20.64 -70.68 11.34
N ASP A 170 -20.28 -69.93 10.29
CA ASP A 170 -20.18 -70.47 8.93
C ASP A 170 -19.08 -71.54 8.80
N LEU A 171 -17.99 -71.32 9.57
CA LEU A 171 -16.91 -72.30 9.63
C LEU A 171 -17.37 -73.59 10.34
N LEU A 172 -18.07 -73.50 11.48
CA LEU A 172 -18.58 -74.64 12.26
C LEU A 172 -19.65 -75.38 11.50
N ASP A 173 -20.49 -74.69 10.75
CA ASP A 173 -21.56 -75.26 9.93
C ASP A 173 -21.05 -75.83 8.57
N GLY A 174 -19.75 -75.73 8.31
CA GLY A 174 -19.14 -76.19 7.06
C GLY A 174 -19.51 -75.35 5.82
N ARG A 175 -20.04 -74.15 6.00
CA ARG A 175 -20.38 -73.24 4.91
C ARG A 175 -19.18 -72.45 4.40
N ALA A 176 -18.15 -72.26 5.22
CA ALA A 176 -16.91 -71.58 4.83
C ALA A 176 -15.94 -72.63 4.21
N ASP A 177 -15.28 -72.23 3.09
CA ASP A 177 -14.25 -73.03 2.46
C ASP A 177 -12.96 -73.05 3.30
N PRO A 178 -12.53 -74.18 3.86
CA PRO A 178 -11.29 -74.25 4.64
C PRO A 178 -10.03 -73.89 3.86
N ALA A 179 -10.06 -74.00 2.54
CA ALA A 179 -8.94 -73.62 1.68
C ALA A 179 -8.61 -72.13 1.80
N MET A 180 -9.57 -71.25 2.19
CA MET A 180 -9.37 -69.84 2.41
C MET A 180 -8.42 -69.53 3.58
N MET A 181 -8.24 -70.42 4.52
CA MET A 181 -7.39 -70.28 5.70
C MET A 181 -6.04 -71.02 5.55
N GLN A 182 -5.89 -71.85 4.53
CA GLN A 182 -4.71 -72.69 4.35
C GLN A 182 -3.47 -71.81 4.02
N GLY A 183 -2.39 -71.98 4.79
CA GLY A 183 -1.15 -71.27 4.62
C GLY A 183 -1.21 -69.76 5.03
N GLY A 184 -2.33 -69.28 5.58
CA GLY A 184 -2.55 -67.93 6.05
C GLY A 184 -2.38 -67.76 7.56
N ILE A 185 -2.27 -66.49 8.00
CA ILE A 185 -2.38 -66.09 9.40
C ILE A 185 -3.87 -65.86 9.68
N VAL A 186 -4.45 -66.63 10.60
CA VAL A 186 -5.85 -66.49 11.02
C VAL A 186 -5.93 -65.77 12.36
N LEU A 187 -6.65 -64.67 12.42
CA LEU A 187 -6.89 -63.92 13.65
C LEU A 187 -8.34 -64.21 14.11
N LEU A 188 -8.50 -64.73 15.31
CA LEU A 188 -9.80 -64.96 15.92
C LEU A 188 -10.11 -63.84 16.91
N GLY A 189 -11.24 -63.19 16.74
CA GLY A 189 -11.66 -62.06 17.62
C GLY A 189 -13.19 -61.99 17.73
N VAL A 190 -13.66 -61.33 18.77
CA VAL A 190 -15.07 -61.02 18.99
C VAL A 190 -15.46 -59.71 18.30
N THR A 191 -16.41 -59.80 17.35
CA THR A 191 -16.90 -58.68 16.58
C THR A 191 -18.40 -58.41 16.76
N GLY A 192 -19.06 -59.16 17.68
CA GLY A 192 -20.51 -59.09 17.91
C GLY A 192 -20.97 -57.72 18.50
N LEU A 193 -22.27 -57.42 18.29
CA LEU A 193 -22.93 -56.27 18.89
C LEU A 193 -22.82 -56.35 20.43
N GLY A 194 -22.33 -55.31 21.08
CA GLY A 194 -22.07 -55.24 22.52
C GLY A 194 -20.62 -55.55 22.93
N ALA A 195 -19.77 -56.01 22.02
CA ALA A 195 -18.34 -56.08 22.26
C ALA A 195 -17.73 -54.64 22.27
N VAL A 196 -17.08 -54.26 23.38
CA VAL A 196 -16.65 -52.90 23.67
C VAL A 196 -15.34 -52.51 22.96
N ASP A 197 -14.80 -53.35 22.05
CA ASP A 197 -13.49 -53.12 21.43
C ASP A 197 -13.57 -52.48 20.03
N VAL A 198 -14.36 -51.42 19.90
CA VAL A 198 -14.38 -50.57 18.68
C VAL A 198 -13.53 -49.36 18.90
N LYS A 199 -12.60 -49.10 18.00
CA LYS A 199 -11.69 -47.92 18.02
C LYS A 199 -11.98 -47.04 16.83
N ALA A 200 -11.92 -45.73 17.04
CA ALA A 200 -11.89 -44.78 15.93
C ALA A 200 -10.55 -44.86 15.21
N THR A 201 -10.57 -45.00 13.89
CA THR A 201 -9.39 -45.02 13.02
C THR A 201 -9.52 -43.98 11.89
N PRO A 202 -8.47 -43.69 11.13
CA PRO A 202 -8.56 -42.79 9.95
C PRO A 202 -9.57 -43.27 8.89
N LEU A 203 -9.92 -44.55 8.84
CA LEU A 203 -10.93 -45.10 7.92
C LEU A 203 -12.33 -45.23 8.55
N GLY A 204 -12.51 -44.75 9.79
CA GLY A 204 -13.74 -44.86 10.54
C GLY A 204 -13.63 -45.86 11.70
N PRO A 205 -14.75 -46.21 12.35
CA PRO A 205 -14.78 -47.19 13.43
C PRO A 205 -14.30 -48.58 12.96
N MET A 206 -13.37 -49.20 13.71
CA MET A 206 -12.77 -50.47 13.36
C MET A 206 -12.67 -51.33 14.62
N GLN A 207 -12.87 -52.63 14.50
CA GLN A 207 -12.70 -53.59 15.59
C GLN A 207 -11.23 -53.74 15.97
N GLY A 208 -10.90 -53.94 17.24
CA GLY A 208 -9.52 -54.10 17.70
C GLY A 208 -8.76 -55.20 16.97
N ILE A 209 -9.41 -56.32 16.67
CA ILE A 209 -8.80 -57.42 15.91
C ILE A 209 -8.43 -57.02 14.47
N GLU A 210 -9.22 -56.13 13.83
CA GLU A 210 -8.92 -55.60 12.50
C GLU A 210 -7.69 -54.71 12.53
N ILE A 211 -7.52 -53.92 13.62
CA ILE A 211 -6.33 -53.06 13.80
C ILE A 211 -5.07 -53.95 13.88
N HIS A 212 -5.17 -55.09 14.59
CA HIS A 212 -4.07 -56.05 14.65
C HIS A 212 -3.82 -56.71 13.30
N ALA A 213 -4.86 -57.01 12.52
CA ALA A 213 -4.73 -57.49 11.15
C ALA A 213 -4.00 -56.50 10.26
N GLN A 214 -4.39 -55.19 10.32
CA GLN A 214 -3.72 -54.12 9.61
C GLN A 214 -2.25 -53.97 10.04
N LEU A 215 -1.94 -54.13 11.33
CA LEU A 215 -0.58 -54.11 11.85
C LEU A 215 0.26 -55.24 11.26
N VAL A 216 -0.23 -56.51 11.35
CA VAL A 216 0.48 -57.67 10.79
C VAL A 216 0.71 -57.52 9.30
N GLU A 217 -0.29 -57.07 8.58
CA GLU A 217 -0.21 -56.83 7.13
C GLU A 217 0.80 -55.74 6.81
N SER A 218 0.75 -54.59 7.53
CA SER A 218 1.69 -53.47 7.34
C SER A 218 3.15 -53.86 7.63
N MET A 219 3.37 -54.76 8.61
CA MET A 219 4.69 -55.31 8.90
C MET A 219 5.17 -56.27 7.81
N LEU A 220 4.30 -57.18 7.35
CA LEU A 220 4.62 -58.16 6.29
C LEU A 220 5.00 -57.48 4.96
N PHE A 221 4.26 -56.45 4.57
CA PHE A 221 4.48 -55.76 3.31
C PHE A 221 5.41 -54.55 3.43
N GLY A 222 5.99 -54.28 4.61
CA GLY A 222 6.90 -53.15 4.82
C GLY A 222 6.23 -51.76 4.64
N GLN A 223 4.91 -51.66 4.90
CA GLN A 223 4.09 -50.48 4.68
C GLN A 223 3.88 -49.64 5.95
N LEU A 224 4.64 -49.91 7.02
CA LEU A 224 4.61 -49.05 8.20
C LEU A 224 5.10 -47.66 7.88
N LEU A 225 4.33 -46.66 8.32
CA LEU A 225 4.68 -45.25 8.11
C LEU A 225 5.79 -44.81 9.07
N ARG A 226 6.60 -43.84 8.62
CA ARG A 226 7.74 -43.30 9.37
C ARG A 226 7.52 -41.85 9.67
N GLY A 227 7.89 -41.42 10.86
CA GLY A 227 8.02 -39.98 11.14
C GLY A 227 9.22 -39.37 10.44
N PRO A 228 9.26 -38.04 10.29
CA PRO A 228 10.38 -37.36 9.65
C PRO A 228 11.68 -37.55 10.44
N PRO A 229 12.81 -37.70 9.76
CA PRO A 229 14.12 -37.73 10.44
C PRO A 229 14.30 -36.45 11.22
N GLY A 230 14.78 -36.55 12.48
CA GLY A 230 14.89 -35.38 13.38
C GLY A 230 13.60 -34.96 14.11
N GLY A 231 12.46 -35.63 13.82
CA GLY A 231 11.19 -35.40 14.53
C GLY A 231 10.72 -33.96 14.50
N ILE A 232 10.42 -33.37 15.67
CA ILE A 232 9.89 -32.01 15.81
C ILE A 232 10.82 -30.93 15.24
N TRP A 233 12.15 -31.16 15.24
CA TRP A 233 13.12 -30.19 14.73
C TRP A 233 13.00 -30.00 13.22
N THR A 234 12.69 -31.05 12.48
CA THR A 234 12.45 -30.96 11.03
C THR A 234 11.18 -30.13 10.75
N GLY A 235 10.11 -30.34 11.50
CA GLY A 235 8.90 -29.53 11.39
C GLY A 235 9.17 -28.06 11.71
N LEU A 236 9.89 -27.77 12.80
CA LEU A 236 10.25 -26.39 13.17
C LEU A 236 11.11 -25.71 12.10
N ALA A 237 12.08 -26.42 11.54
CA ALA A 237 12.92 -25.88 10.45
C ALA A 237 12.09 -25.55 9.20
N LEU A 238 11.14 -26.40 8.83
CA LEU A 238 10.23 -26.15 7.72
C LEU A 238 9.33 -24.94 7.97
N VAL A 239 8.77 -24.80 9.19
CA VAL A 239 7.97 -23.61 9.58
C VAL A 239 8.79 -22.34 9.47
N LEU A 240 10.01 -22.34 10.01
CA LEU A 240 10.90 -21.17 9.96
C LEU A 240 11.31 -20.85 8.51
N ALA A 241 11.66 -21.85 7.72
CA ALA A 241 12.04 -21.66 6.33
C ALA A 241 10.86 -21.10 5.50
N ALA A 242 9.67 -21.68 5.63
CA ALA A 242 8.47 -21.24 4.93
C ALA A 242 8.07 -19.81 5.35
N GLY A 243 8.10 -19.50 6.66
CA GLY A 243 7.79 -18.16 7.16
C GLY A 243 8.80 -17.09 6.73
N LEU A 244 10.05 -17.44 6.46
CA LEU A 244 11.08 -16.52 5.98
C LEU A 244 10.88 -16.13 4.51
N VAL A 245 10.25 -17.00 3.70
CA VAL A 245 10.04 -16.76 2.26
C VAL A 245 9.31 -15.44 1.99
N PRO A 246 8.12 -15.15 2.54
CA PRO A 246 7.42 -13.89 2.30
C PRO A 246 8.22 -12.66 2.77
N ILE A 247 8.97 -12.79 3.87
CA ILE A 247 9.80 -11.70 4.41
C ILE A 247 10.87 -11.30 3.39
N LEU A 248 11.58 -12.28 2.82
CA LEU A 248 12.62 -12.03 1.83
C LEU A 248 12.04 -11.53 0.52
N LEU A 249 10.95 -12.12 0.05
CA LEU A 249 10.32 -11.77 -1.22
C LEU A 249 9.76 -10.35 -1.21
N LEU A 250 9.02 -9.95 -0.17
CA LEU A 250 8.40 -8.63 -0.09
C LEU A 250 9.40 -7.49 0.15
N ARG A 251 10.63 -7.81 0.57
CA ARG A 251 11.71 -6.83 0.66
C ARG A 251 12.26 -6.43 -0.72
N TYR A 252 12.27 -7.36 -1.69
CA TYR A 252 12.97 -7.19 -2.97
C TYR A 252 12.05 -7.26 -4.19
N GLN A 253 10.81 -7.74 -4.03
CA GLN A 253 9.90 -8.00 -5.14
C GLN A 253 8.57 -7.22 -5.00
N ARG A 254 7.89 -7.08 -6.13
CA ARG A 254 6.53 -6.51 -6.15
C ARG A 254 5.56 -7.46 -5.42
N PRO A 255 4.56 -6.94 -4.68
CA PRO A 255 3.63 -7.76 -3.89
C PRO A 255 2.94 -8.88 -4.67
N ALA A 256 2.59 -8.66 -5.93
CA ALA A 256 1.96 -9.67 -6.79
C ALA A 256 2.90 -10.85 -7.08
N PHE A 257 4.18 -10.60 -7.33
CA PHE A 257 5.19 -11.65 -7.53
C PHE A 257 5.47 -12.41 -6.23
N ALA A 258 5.58 -11.68 -5.10
CA ALA A 258 5.76 -12.31 -3.80
C ALA A 258 4.61 -13.27 -3.48
N GLY A 259 3.35 -12.83 -3.72
CA GLY A 259 2.17 -13.67 -3.54
C GLY A 259 2.17 -14.92 -4.43
N GLY A 260 2.54 -14.77 -5.71
CA GLY A 260 2.63 -15.91 -6.65
C GLY A 260 3.69 -16.92 -6.25
N ILE A 261 4.88 -16.48 -5.85
CA ILE A 261 5.96 -17.35 -5.39
C ILE A 261 5.58 -18.05 -4.08
N SER A 262 5.00 -17.34 -3.12
CA SER A 262 4.51 -17.94 -1.86
C SER A 262 3.44 -19.01 -2.11
N ALA A 263 2.50 -18.75 -3.02
CA ALA A 263 1.52 -19.76 -3.41
C ALA A 263 2.19 -21.01 -4.04
N GLY A 264 3.22 -20.80 -4.86
CA GLY A 264 4.02 -21.89 -5.43
C GLY A 264 4.76 -22.70 -4.36
N VAL A 265 5.35 -22.04 -3.35
CA VAL A 265 6.02 -22.70 -2.21
C VAL A 265 5.01 -23.51 -1.39
N ALA A 266 3.85 -22.93 -1.05
CA ALA A 266 2.80 -23.64 -0.33
C ALA A 266 2.31 -24.88 -1.07
N LEU A 267 2.06 -24.77 -2.38
CA LEU A 267 1.69 -25.91 -3.22
C LEU A 267 2.81 -26.96 -3.30
N GLY A 268 4.07 -26.50 -3.38
CA GLY A 268 5.23 -27.37 -3.36
C GLY A 268 5.39 -28.14 -2.04
N LEU A 269 5.12 -27.50 -0.90
CA LEU A 269 5.14 -28.13 0.41
C LEU A 269 4.04 -29.19 0.53
N LEU A 270 2.80 -28.87 0.15
CA LEU A 270 1.68 -29.83 0.17
C LEU A 270 1.88 -30.97 -0.82
N GLY A 271 2.38 -30.67 -2.02
CA GLY A 271 2.73 -31.71 -3.00
C GLY A 271 3.87 -32.59 -2.53
N GLY A 272 4.86 -32.01 -1.86
CA GLY A 272 5.97 -32.72 -1.23
C GLY A 272 5.53 -33.64 -0.08
N GLU A 273 4.62 -33.17 0.78
CA GLU A 273 3.99 -34.00 1.83
C GLU A 273 3.28 -35.21 1.22
N PHE A 274 2.43 -34.98 0.21
CA PHE A 274 1.72 -36.06 -0.48
C PHE A 274 2.69 -37.05 -1.14
N ALA A 275 3.73 -36.55 -1.80
CA ALA A 275 4.75 -37.41 -2.43
C ALA A 275 5.56 -38.19 -1.40
N ALA A 276 5.96 -37.55 -0.29
CA ALA A 276 6.67 -38.23 0.80
C ALA A 276 5.84 -39.37 1.42
N LEU A 277 4.54 -39.11 1.65
CA LEU A 277 3.63 -40.14 2.15
C LEU A 277 3.47 -41.28 1.15
N LYS A 278 3.17 -40.96 -0.12
CA LYS A 278 2.82 -41.95 -1.15
C LYS A 278 4.01 -42.83 -1.59
N PHE A 279 5.18 -42.24 -1.75
CA PHE A 279 6.34 -42.93 -2.33
C PHE A 279 7.37 -43.37 -1.30
N ALA A 280 7.46 -42.71 -0.15
CA ALA A 280 8.44 -43.02 0.88
C ALA A 280 7.83 -43.49 2.20
N GLY A 281 6.50 -43.50 2.34
CA GLY A 281 5.83 -43.81 3.61
C GLY A 281 6.19 -42.84 4.73
N LEU A 282 6.60 -41.59 4.39
CA LEU A 282 7.10 -40.60 5.34
C LEU A 282 5.99 -39.61 5.67
N LEU A 283 5.64 -39.50 6.95
CA LEU A 283 4.67 -38.54 7.47
C LEU A 283 5.38 -37.21 7.79
N VAL A 284 5.38 -36.30 6.84
CA VAL A 284 5.83 -34.93 7.03
C VAL A 284 4.59 -34.06 7.11
N ASP A 285 4.48 -33.18 8.10
CA ASP A 285 3.35 -32.27 8.23
C ASP A 285 3.73 -30.92 7.59
N ALA A 286 3.15 -30.62 6.44
CA ALA A 286 3.31 -29.36 5.73
C ALA A 286 2.26 -28.31 6.12
N THR A 287 1.23 -28.68 6.90
CA THR A 287 0.13 -27.76 7.27
C THR A 287 0.65 -26.57 8.06
N PHE A 288 1.45 -26.80 9.10
CA PHE A 288 1.99 -25.70 9.92
C PHE A 288 2.96 -24.80 9.15
N PRO A 289 3.91 -25.30 8.34
CA PRO A 289 4.71 -24.49 7.46
C PRO A 289 3.90 -23.60 6.51
N VAL A 290 2.88 -24.15 5.85
CA VAL A 290 2.00 -23.40 4.93
C VAL A 290 1.21 -22.33 5.67
N VAL A 291 0.63 -22.66 6.83
CA VAL A 291 -0.09 -21.68 7.66
C VAL A 291 0.84 -20.55 8.12
N ALA A 292 2.05 -20.87 8.57
CA ALA A 292 3.04 -19.88 8.99
C ALA A 292 3.43 -18.95 7.83
N GLU A 293 3.65 -19.51 6.63
CA GLU A 293 3.93 -18.73 5.42
C GLU A 293 2.78 -17.78 5.08
N MET A 294 1.55 -18.28 5.05
CA MET A 294 0.35 -17.48 4.73
C MET A 294 0.10 -16.37 5.74
N LEU A 295 0.26 -16.65 7.04
CA LEU A 295 0.11 -15.65 8.09
C LEU A 295 1.20 -14.55 7.99
N THR A 296 2.44 -14.95 7.72
CA THR A 296 3.55 -14.02 7.54
C THR A 296 3.32 -13.13 6.31
N LEU A 297 2.91 -13.73 5.18
CA LEU A 297 2.56 -13.00 3.96
C LEU A 297 1.43 -11.99 4.22
N ALA A 298 0.35 -12.42 4.87
CA ALA A 298 -0.79 -11.56 5.20
C ALA A 298 -0.40 -10.39 6.11
N ALA A 299 0.41 -10.65 7.14
CA ALA A 299 0.90 -9.62 8.05
C ALA A 299 1.78 -8.59 7.33
N MET A 300 2.69 -9.05 6.48
CA MET A 300 3.58 -8.17 5.70
C MET A 300 2.82 -7.32 4.67
N LEU A 301 1.88 -7.91 3.92
CA LEU A 301 1.03 -7.19 2.97
C LEU A 301 0.14 -6.17 3.68
N GLY A 302 -0.47 -6.55 4.81
CA GLY A 302 -1.26 -5.65 5.64
C GLY A 302 -0.44 -4.47 6.15
N GLY A 303 0.80 -4.70 6.58
CA GLY A 303 1.75 -3.66 6.97
C GLY A 303 2.07 -2.69 5.83
N GLN A 304 2.38 -3.21 4.63
CA GLN A 304 2.66 -2.40 3.45
C GLN A 304 1.46 -1.56 3.01
N LEU A 305 0.26 -2.14 3.02
CA LEU A 305 -0.98 -1.43 2.69
C LEU A 305 -1.24 -0.29 3.68
N ARG A 306 -1.08 -0.53 4.98
CA ARG A 306 -1.21 0.52 6.01
C ARG A 306 -0.18 1.63 5.82
N ALA A 307 1.08 1.29 5.58
CA ALA A 307 2.14 2.27 5.33
C ALA A 307 1.84 3.12 4.08
N ALA A 308 1.39 2.49 2.98
CA ALA A 308 1.00 3.18 1.76
C ALA A 308 -0.22 4.11 1.98
N GLN A 309 -1.21 3.68 2.76
CA GLN A 309 -2.37 4.52 3.12
C GLN A 309 -1.97 5.74 3.95
N ILE A 310 -1.07 5.55 4.93
CA ILE A 310 -0.56 6.65 5.76
C ILE A 310 0.22 7.65 4.89
N ALA A 311 1.11 7.16 4.01
CA ALA A 311 1.87 8.01 3.10
C ALA A 311 0.96 8.81 2.15
N ARG A 312 -0.07 8.17 1.57
CA ARG A 312 -1.07 8.86 0.72
C ARG A 312 -1.84 9.93 1.48
N ARG A 313 -2.25 9.68 2.73
CA ARG A 313 -2.96 10.67 3.56
C ARG A 313 -2.07 11.87 3.89
N ARG A 314 -0.79 11.65 4.19
CA ARG A 314 0.17 12.75 4.44
C ARG A 314 0.35 13.61 3.20
N LEU A 315 0.61 13.00 2.05
CA LEU A 315 0.76 13.72 0.79
C LEU A 315 -0.51 14.51 0.40
N ALA A 316 -1.68 13.91 0.60
CA ALA A 316 -2.95 14.60 0.35
C ALA A 316 -3.15 15.82 1.28
N ALA A 317 -2.77 15.71 2.56
CA ALA A 317 -2.84 16.81 3.51
C ALA A 317 -1.85 17.94 3.16
N GLU A 318 -0.62 17.61 2.75
CA GLU A 318 0.38 18.59 2.29
C GLU A 318 -0.11 19.34 1.06
N LEU A 319 -0.61 18.62 0.04
CA LEU A 319 -1.18 19.22 -1.16
C LEU A 319 -2.40 20.11 -0.87
N GLN A 320 -3.24 19.71 0.07
CA GLN A 320 -4.38 20.51 0.52
C GLN A 320 -3.91 21.82 1.16
N HIS A 321 -2.95 21.73 2.09
CA HIS A 321 -2.39 22.89 2.76
C HIS A 321 -1.73 23.87 1.78
N GLU A 322 -0.95 23.36 0.82
CA GLU A 322 -0.34 24.17 -0.23
C GLU A 322 -1.39 24.91 -1.09
N ARG A 323 -2.47 24.20 -1.46
CA ARG A 323 -3.59 24.80 -2.22
C ARG A 323 -4.30 25.89 -1.44
N GLU A 324 -4.55 25.68 -0.15
CA GLU A 324 -5.19 26.67 0.72
C GLU A 324 -4.32 27.91 0.89
N LEU A 325 -3.01 27.74 1.09
CA LEU A 325 -2.07 28.86 1.16
C LEU A 325 -2.02 29.65 -0.15
N LYS A 326 -1.95 28.96 -1.29
CA LYS A 326 -1.97 29.59 -2.60
C LYS A 326 -3.27 30.35 -2.84
N ALA A 327 -4.42 29.74 -2.56
CA ALA A 327 -5.72 30.40 -2.73
C ALA A 327 -5.87 31.65 -1.84
N ARG A 328 -5.30 31.60 -0.63
CA ARG A 328 -5.28 32.76 0.27
C ARG A 328 -4.42 33.90 -0.31
N LEU A 329 -3.20 33.59 -0.76
CA LEU A 329 -2.30 34.57 -1.38
C LEU A 329 -2.91 35.19 -2.64
N ASP A 330 -3.53 34.37 -3.51
CA ASP A 330 -4.22 34.84 -4.71
C ASP A 330 -5.40 35.76 -4.35
N GLY A 331 -6.12 35.46 -3.27
CA GLY A 331 -7.19 36.31 -2.75
C GLY A 331 -6.70 37.65 -2.21
N GLU A 332 -5.60 37.67 -1.46
CA GLU A 332 -4.97 38.89 -0.93
C GLU A 332 -4.46 39.78 -2.08
N LEU A 333 -3.83 39.18 -3.10
CA LEU A 333 -3.37 39.91 -4.29
C LEU A 333 -4.53 40.45 -5.13
N ALA A 334 -5.62 39.73 -5.28
CA ALA A 334 -6.82 40.19 -5.98
C ALA A 334 -7.47 41.39 -5.25
N ALA A 335 -7.47 41.38 -3.93
CA ALA A 335 -7.94 42.51 -3.12
C ALA A 335 -7.03 43.73 -3.31
N ALA A 336 -5.71 43.57 -3.29
CA ALA A 336 -4.74 44.62 -3.54
C ALA A 336 -4.93 45.26 -4.94
N ARG A 337 -5.14 44.42 -5.97
CA ARG A 337 -5.48 44.87 -7.33
C ARG A 337 -6.74 45.73 -7.34
N SER A 338 -7.78 45.28 -6.66
CA SER A 338 -9.04 46.02 -6.63
C SER A 338 -8.89 47.40 -5.98
N LEU A 339 -8.10 47.48 -4.90
CA LEU A 339 -7.79 48.76 -4.25
C LEU A 339 -6.97 49.67 -5.17
N GLN A 340 -5.90 49.18 -5.79
CA GLN A 340 -5.06 49.91 -6.72
C GLN A 340 -5.85 50.47 -7.90
N MET A 341 -6.64 49.61 -8.55
CA MET A 341 -7.48 50.02 -9.67
C MET A 341 -8.59 51.00 -9.26
N GLY A 342 -8.98 51.02 -8.00
CA GLY A 342 -9.92 52.01 -7.45
C GLY A 342 -9.35 53.41 -7.30
N LEU A 343 -8.02 53.57 -7.29
CA LEU A 343 -7.35 54.88 -7.24
C LEU A 343 -7.42 55.61 -8.59
N LEU A 344 -7.49 54.90 -9.69
CA LEU A 344 -7.46 55.46 -11.03
C LEU A 344 -8.86 55.86 -11.52
N PRO A 345 -8.99 56.96 -12.31
CA PRO A 345 -10.24 57.35 -12.94
C PRO A 345 -10.68 56.31 -13.98
N ARG A 346 -11.68 55.47 -13.66
CA ARG A 346 -12.15 54.36 -14.53
C ARG A 346 -13.54 54.56 -15.13
N ARG A 347 -14.24 55.61 -14.74
CA ARG A 347 -15.58 55.90 -15.24
C ARG A 347 -15.49 57.01 -16.29
N PHE A 348 -15.84 56.70 -17.51
CA PHE A 348 -15.86 57.62 -18.62
C PHE A 348 -17.32 57.94 -19.01
N PRO A 349 -17.66 59.21 -19.38
CA PRO A 349 -16.78 60.38 -19.37
C PRO A 349 -16.34 60.79 -17.98
N VAL A 350 -15.06 61.17 -17.83
CA VAL A 350 -14.47 61.59 -16.54
C VAL A 350 -15.18 62.85 -15.99
N PHE A 351 -15.60 63.75 -16.88
CA PHE A 351 -16.30 64.98 -16.52
C PHE A 351 -17.72 64.99 -17.14
N PRO A 352 -18.73 64.39 -16.46
CA PRO A 352 -20.10 64.37 -16.96
C PRO A 352 -20.65 65.78 -17.17
N GLY A 353 -21.21 66.02 -18.34
CA GLY A 353 -21.76 67.35 -18.70
C GLY A 353 -20.82 68.26 -19.51
N ARG A 354 -19.54 67.92 -19.67
CA ARG A 354 -18.61 68.60 -20.60
C ARG A 354 -18.80 68.03 -22.02
N ARG A 355 -18.76 68.93 -23.02
CA ARG A 355 -18.89 68.57 -24.43
C ARG A 355 -17.69 69.04 -25.27
N ASP A 356 -16.77 69.79 -24.67
CA ASP A 356 -15.57 70.39 -25.28
C ASP A 356 -14.35 69.44 -25.20
N ILE A 357 -14.40 68.40 -24.40
CA ILE A 357 -13.35 67.40 -24.27
C ILE A 357 -13.95 66.00 -24.19
N ASP A 358 -13.36 65.04 -24.92
CA ASP A 358 -13.60 63.62 -24.83
C ASP A 358 -12.32 62.91 -24.36
N ILE A 359 -12.42 62.18 -23.23
CA ILE A 359 -11.30 61.50 -22.58
C ILE A 359 -11.62 60.04 -22.43
N HIS A 360 -10.68 59.19 -22.85
CA HIS A 360 -10.70 57.78 -22.56
C HIS A 360 -9.33 57.30 -22.13
N ALA A 361 -9.28 56.26 -21.26
CA ALA A 361 -8.04 55.66 -20.84
C ALA A 361 -8.19 54.16 -20.65
N HIS A 362 -7.13 53.44 -20.89
CA HIS A 362 -7.04 51.98 -20.70
C HIS A 362 -5.77 51.67 -19.89
N ILE A 363 -5.89 50.70 -18.97
CA ILE A 363 -4.75 50.19 -18.23
C ILE A 363 -4.91 48.66 -18.04
N GLU A 364 -3.87 47.93 -18.37
CA GLU A 364 -3.81 46.47 -18.25
C GLU A 364 -2.46 46.09 -17.61
N PRO A 365 -2.45 45.75 -16.30
CA PRO A 365 -1.22 45.34 -15.63
C PRO A 365 -0.73 43.98 -16.14
N ALA A 366 0.58 43.81 -16.32
CA ALA A 366 1.23 42.56 -16.71
C ALA A 366 1.17 41.49 -15.61
N ARG A 367 1.11 41.91 -14.36
CA ARG A 367 0.93 41.03 -13.19
C ARG A 367 -0.39 41.34 -12.47
N THR A 368 -0.57 40.76 -11.29
CA THR A 368 -1.78 41.01 -10.49
C THR A 368 -1.93 42.52 -10.16
N VAL A 369 -0.83 43.22 -9.92
CA VAL A 369 -0.77 44.67 -9.69
C VAL A 369 0.35 45.25 -10.54
N GLY A 370 0.25 46.56 -10.92
CA GLY A 370 1.15 47.21 -11.86
C GLY A 370 1.77 48.52 -11.34
N GLY A 371 2.78 49.01 -12.05
CA GLY A 371 3.47 50.31 -11.82
C GLY A 371 2.83 51.47 -12.56
N ASP A 372 2.15 51.23 -13.66
CA ASP A 372 1.53 52.25 -14.50
C ASP A 372 0.42 53.00 -13.78
N LEU A 373 0.35 54.28 -14.06
CA LEU A 373 -0.71 55.17 -13.58
C LEU A 373 -1.06 56.26 -14.57
N TYR A 374 -2.28 56.78 -14.43
CA TYR A 374 -2.72 58.00 -15.07
C TYR A 374 -3.67 58.79 -14.17
N ASP A 375 -3.76 60.11 -14.39
CA ASP A 375 -4.71 60.94 -13.68
C ASP A 375 -5.16 62.13 -14.52
N PHE A 376 -6.33 62.67 -14.20
CA PHE A 376 -6.94 63.83 -14.83
C PHE A 376 -7.55 64.75 -13.79
N MET A 377 -7.33 66.07 -13.93
CA MET A 377 -7.90 67.05 -13.03
C MET A 377 -8.27 68.34 -13.78
N LEU A 378 -9.47 68.87 -13.56
CA LEU A 378 -9.79 70.23 -13.97
C LEU A 378 -9.25 71.21 -12.94
N LEU A 379 -8.27 72.07 -13.38
CA LEU A 379 -7.70 73.08 -12.54
C LEU A 379 -8.62 74.31 -12.40
N ASP A 380 -9.34 74.60 -13.46
CA ASP A 380 -10.38 75.56 -13.57
C ASP A 380 -11.38 75.15 -14.68
N PRO A 381 -12.48 75.90 -14.95
CA PRO A 381 -13.46 75.49 -15.97
C PRO A 381 -12.89 75.28 -17.38
N ASN A 382 -11.75 75.86 -17.70
CA ASN A 382 -11.17 75.86 -19.04
C ASN A 382 -9.82 75.11 -19.12
N ARG A 383 -9.27 74.68 -18.02
CA ARG A 383 -7.93 74.08 -17.97
C ARG A 383 -7.93 72.68 -17.37
N LEU A 384 -7.46 71.73 -18.17
CA LEU A 384 -7.34 70.32 -17.80
C LEU A 384 -5.86 69.99 -17.53
N PHE A 385 -5.57 69.43 -16.37
CA PHE A 385 -4.31 68.75 -16.09
C PHE A 385 -4.47 67.25 -16.46
N PHE A 386 -3.40 66.66 -16.99
CA PHE A 386 -3.31 65.22 -17.26
C PHE A 386 -1.92 64.71 -16.91
N LEU A 387 -1.87 63.40 -16.56
CA LEU A 387 -0.66 62.70 -16.20
C LEU A 387 -0.75 61.25 -16.73
N ILE A 388 0.34 60.74 -17.30
CA ILE A 388 0.64 59.34 -17.45
C ILE A 388 2.03 59.08 -16.87
N ALA A 389 2.22 57.98 -16.17
CA ALA A 389 3.51 57.67 -15.59
C ALA A 389 3.65 56.13 -15.44
N ASP A 390 4.90 55.70 -15.42
CA ASP A 390 5.29 54.33 -15.17
C ASP A 390 6.38 54.27 -14.09
N VAL A 391 6.19 53.41 -13.12
CA VAL A 391 7.09 53.17 -11.98
C VAL A 391 8.05 52.05 -12.30
N SER A 392 9.35 52.29 -12.17
CA SER A 392 10.37 51.27 -12.33
C SER A 392 10.12 50.02 -11.45
N GLY A 393 10.34 48.82 -12.00
CA GLY A 393 10.11 47.54 -11.31
C GLY A 393 8.70 47.02 -11.49
N LYS A 394 8.38 45.90 -10.82
CA LYS A 394 7.12 45.17 -11.06
C LYS A 394 6.55 44.58 -9.77
N GLY A 395 5.25 44.39 -9.76
CA GLY A 395 4.55 43.74 -8.65
C GLY A 395 4.22 44.67 -7.49
N ILE A 396 4.13 44.14 -6.27
CA ILE A 396 3.62 44.87 -5.11
C ILE A 396 4.41 46.16 -4.78
N PRO A 397 5.76 46.17 -4.79
CA PRO A 397 6.51 47.39 -4.52
C PRO A 397 6.20 48.50 -5.51
N ALA A 398 6.19 48.20 -6.82
CA ALA A 398 5.85 49.14 -7.86
C ALA A 398 4.42 49.68 -7.71
N ALA A 399 3.47 48.80 -7.39
CA ALA A 399 2.07 49.18 -7.20
C ALA A 399 1.85 50.14 -6.00
N LEU A 400 2.58 49.95 -4.90
CA LEU A 400 2.52 50.84 -3.74
C LEU A 400 3.18 52.18 -4.07
N PHE A 401 4.31 52.13 -4.76
CA PHE A 401 5.02 53.32 -5.18
C PHE A 401 4.18 54.14 -6.18
N MET A 402 3.46 53.48 -7.10
CA MET A 402 2.50 54.09 -8.01
C MET A 402 1.42 54.89 -7.25
N ALA A 403 0.80 54.23 -6.24
CA ALA A 403 -0.24 54.86 -5.45
C ALA A 403 0.28 56.13 -4.72
N MET A 404 1.48 56.04 -4.15
CA MET A 404 2.17 57.16 -3.51
C MET A 404 2.48 58.28 -4.52
N THR A 405 3.05 57.90 -5.69
CA THR A 405 3.39 58.88 -6.74
C THR A 405 2.16 59.64 -7.22
N ARG A 406 1.04 58.95 -7.44
CA ARG A 406 -0.22 59.57 -7.82
C ARG A 406 -0.65 60.63 -6.80
N GLU A 407 -0.67 60.29 -5.51
CA GLU A 407 -1.07 61.21 -4.45
C GLU A 407 -0.08 62.42 -4.33
N VAL A 408 1.21 62.16 -4.51
CA VAL A 408 2.24 63.20 -4.52
C VAL A 408 2.03 64.21 -5.66
N VAL A 409 1.79 63.71 -6.88
CA VAL A 409 1.50 64.60 -8.03
C VAL A 409 0.17 65.32 -7.84
N HIS A 410 -0.86 64.63 -7.37
CA HIS A 410 -2.17 65.23 -7.10
C HIS A 410 -2.08 66.38 -6.09
N ASP A 411 -1.39 66.20 -4.96
CA ASP A 411 -1.14 67.29 -3.97
C ASP A 411 -0.37 68.44 -4.56
N ALA A 412 0.67 68.13 -5.37
CA ALA A 412 1.46 69.20 -6.04
C ALA A 412 0.60 70.00 -7.02
N VAL A 413 -0.28 69.34 -7.78
CA VAL A 413 -1.20 70.02 -8.72
C VAL A 413 -2.20 70.90 -7.96
N LEU A 414 -2.77 70.42 -6.85
CA LEU A 414 -3.65 71.27 -6.03
C LEU A 414 -2.98 72.47 -5.45
N ARG A 415 -1.68 72.39 -5.16
CA ARG A 415 -0.87 73.50 -4.56
C ARG A 415 -0.39 74.48 -5.58
N TYR A 416 0.05 74.01 -6.74
CA TYR A 416 0.74 74.87 -7.72
C TYR A 416 -0.07 75.17 -9.01
N GLY A 417 -1.21 74.46 -9.17
CA GLY A 417 -2.10 74.65 -10.31
C GLY A 417 -1.44 74.30 -11.65
N SER A 418 -1.44 75.28 -12.56
CA SER A 418 -0.87 75.15 -13.90
C SER A 418 0.65 75.41 -14.00
N ALA A 419 1.33 75.71 -12.91
CA ALA A 419 2.77 75.87 -12.90
C ALA A 419 3.45 74.46 -12.92
N LEU A 420 3.52 73.83 -14.10
CA LEU A 420 4.02 72.45 -14.29
C LEU A 420 5.46 72.28 -13.81
N ASP A 421 6.31 73.34 -13.97
CA ASP A 421 7.67 73.33 -13.46
C ASP A 421 7.73 73.14 -11.95
N ARG A 422 6.83 73.79 -11.19
CA ARG A 422 6.72 73.62 -9.73
C ARG A 422 6.07 72.28 -9.32
N VAL A 423 5.07 71.84 -10.10
CA VAL A 423 4.40 70.54 -9.87
C VAL A 423 5.42 69.43 -9.99
N LEU A 424 6.21 69.41 -11.07
CA LEU A 424 7.20 68.36 -11.31
C LEU A 424 8.39 68.44 -10.34
N ALA A 425 8.86 69.68 -10.00
CA ALA A 425 9.91 69.80 -9.01
C ALA A 425 9.50 69.32 -7.63
N ALA A 426 8.27 69.62 -7.16
CA ALA A 426 7.75 69.14 -5.90
C ALA A 426 7.49 67.58 -5.92
N ALA A 427 7.03 67.09 -7.06
CA ALA A 427 6.85 65.61 -7.24
C ALA A 427 8.20 64.89 -7.22
N ASN A 428 9.21 65.44 -7.93
CA ASN A 428 10.56 64.88 -7.99
C ASN A 428 11.19 64.78 -6.59
N GLU A 429 11.14 65.84 -5.81
CA GLU A 429 11.69 65.89 -4.44
C GLU A 429 11.07 64.81 -3.57
N ARG A 430 9.75 64.64 -3.61
CA ARG A 430 9.03 63.67 -2.77
C ARG A 430 9.24 62.22 -3.25
N VAL A 431 9.28 62.00 -4.56
CA VAL A 431 9.58 60.70 -5.16
C VAL A 431 11.01 60.26 -4.82
N ALA A 432 11.99 61.20 -4.94
CA ALA A 432 13.37 60.93 -4.57
C ALA A 432 13.52 60.58 -3.08
N ALA A 433 12.86 61.32 -2.18
CA ALA A 433 12.87 61.03 -0.75
C ALA A 433 12.31 59.65 -0.45
N ALA A 434 11.15 59.28 -1.03
CA ALA A 434 10.52 58.00 -0.84
C ALA A 434 11.37 56.83 -1.39
N SER A 435 12.00 57.04 -2.56
CA SER A 435 12.92 56.04 -3.15
C SER A 435 14.14 55.79 -2.26
N ALA A 436 14.72 56.90 -1.72
CA ALA A 436 15.86 56.80 -0.81
C ALA A 436 15.49 56.09 0.51
N ASP A 437 14.28 56.27 1.03
CA ASP A 437 13.80 55.59 2.23
C ASP A 437 13.63 54.10 1.97
N MET A 438 13.02 53.70 0.85
CA MET A 438 12.91 52.28 0.46
C MET A 438 14.28 51.63 0.29
N ALA A 439 15.24 52.31 -0.33
CA ALA A 439 16.59 51.78 -0.50
C ALA A 439 17.33 51.58 0.84
N ARG A 440 17.10 52.46 1.84
CA ARG A 440 17.65 52.28 3.20
C ARG A 440 17.08 51.10 3.93
N GLU A 441 15.85 50.71 3.63
CA GLU A 441 15.19 49.53 4.20
C GLU A 441 15.54 48.20 3.45
N GLY A 442 16.44 48.29 2.46
CA GLY A 442 16.92 47.12 1.69
C GLY A 442 16.08 46.81 0.44
N GLY A 443 15.20 47.69 0.03
CA GLY A 443 14.49 47.63 -1.25
C GLY A 443 15.34 48.20 -2.39
N ASP A 444 14.87 48.02 -3.63
CA ASP A 444 15.48 48.61 -4.81
C ASP A 444 15.18 50.14 -4.88
N MET A 445 16.09 50.91 -5.47
CA MET A 445 15.80 52.30 -5.80
C MET A 445 14.72 52.36 -6.87
N MET A 446 13.67 53.14 -6.60
CA MET A 446 12.53 53.31 -7.50
C MET A 446 12.58 54.70 -8.12
N PHE A 447 12.25 54.80 -9.39
CA PHE A 447 12.07 56.05 -10.11
C PHE A 447 10.79 55.96 -10.95
N VAL A 448 10.31 57.09 -11.42
CA VAL A 448 9.06 57.18 -12.17
C VAL A 448 9.28 57.96 -13.46
N THR A 449 9.00 57.28 -14.58
CA THR A 449 8.89 58.02 -15.85
C THR A 449 7.50 58.68 -15.94
N ALA A 450 7.40 59.91 -16.40
CA ALA A 450 6.12 60.57 -16.45
C ALA A 450 6.03 61.61 -17.60
N VAL A 451 4.83 61.73 -18.18
CA VAL A 451 4.44 62.93 -18.94
C VAL A 451 3.29 63.61 -18.20
N ALA A 452 3.50 64.85 -17.82
CA ALA A 452 2.46 65.68 -17.25
C ALA A 452 2.21 66.91 -18.15
N GLY A 453 0.95 67.35 -18.20
CA GLY A 453 0.62 68.49 -19.01
C GLY A 453 -0.66 69.19 -18.61
N THR A 454 -0.84 70.40 -19.15
CA THR A 454 -2.07 71.18 -19.04
C THR A 454 -2.56 71.56 -20.43
N LEU A 455 -3.87 71.41 -20.63
CA LEU A 455 -4.57 71.74 -21.88
C LEU A 455 -5.60 72.82 -21.60
N ASP A 456 -5.46 73.99 -22.24
CA ASP A 456 -6.49 75.03 -22.28
C ASP A 456 -7.57 74.58 -23.28
N LEU A 457 -8.77 74.29 -22.78
CA LEU A 457 -9.88 73.74 -23.59
C LEU A 457 -10.46 74.80 -24.54
N THR A 458 -10.31 76.10 -24.22
CA THR A 458 -10.81 77.23 -25.05
C THR A 458 -9.88 77.47 -26.24
N THR A 459 -8.60 77.65 -25.97
CA THR A 459 -7.62 77.97 -26.99
C THR A 459 -6.94 76.81 -27.65
N GLY A 460 -6.90 75.66 -26.94
CA GLY A 460 -6.14 74.44 -27.32
C GLY A 460 -4.64 74.56 -27.01
N ALA A 461 -4.22 75.60 -26.25
CA ALA A 461 -2.83 75.71 -25.82
C ALA A 461 -2.48 74.50 -24.91
N LEU A 462 -1.42 73.81 -25.28
CA LEU A 462 -0.89 72.65 -24.61
C LEU A 462 0.48 72.98 -24.04
N ALA A 463 0.63 72.85 -22.74
CA ALA A 463 1.92 72.89 -22.07
C ALA A 463 2.19 71.53 -21.46
N TYR A 464 3.38 70.95 -21.64
CA TYR A 464 3.72 69.63 -21.16
C TYR A 464 5.20 69.50 -20.84
N ALA A 465 5.53 68.48 -20.07
CA ALA A 465 6.92 68.11 -19.81
C ALA A 465 7.04 66.59 -19.73
N SER A 466 8.16 66.06 -20.16
CA SER A 466 8.51 64.63 -20.02
C SER A 466 9.63 64.49 -18.99
N ALA A 467 9.38 63.61 -18.03
CA ALA A 467 10.36 63.10 -17.06
C ALA A 467 10.77 61.68 -17.46
N GLY A 468 11.56 61.56 -18.53
CA GLY A 468 12.08 60.26 -19.00
C GLY A 468 11.04 59.31 -19.61
N HIS A 469 9.86 59.78 -19.96
CA HIS A 469 8.75 58.98 -20.49
C HIS A 469 8.59 59.14 -22.00
N ASP A 470 8.02 58.15 -22.66
CA ASP A 470 7.70 58.17 -24.08
C ASP A 470 6.81 59.38 -24.45
N LEU A 471 7.17 60.05 -25.52
CA LEU A 471 6.48 61.27 -25.92
C LEU A 471 5.13 60.99 -26.61
N PRO A 472 4.09 61.76 -26.28
CA PRO A 472 2.75 61.59 -26.82
C PRO A 472 2.67 61.83 -28.33
N PHE A 473 1.62 61.26 -28.96
CA PHE A 473 1.24 61.53 -30.35
C PHE A 473 0.07 62.49 -30.44
N VAL A 474 0.11 63.38 -31.42
CA VAL A 474 -1.01 64.22 -31.84
C VAL A 474 -1.56 63.70 -33.17
N LEU A 475 -2.87 63.40 -33.18
CA LEU A 475 -3.64 62.97 -34.34
C LEU A 475 -4.60 64.11 -34.73
N ALA A 476 -4.27 64.89 -35.76
CA ALA A 476 -5.18 65.89 -36.30
C ALA A 476 -6.01 65.30 -37.44
N PRO A 477 -7.27 65.72 -37.60
CA PRO A 477 -8.12 65.23 -38.71
C PRO A 477 -7.46 65.50 -40.07
N GLY A 478 -7.31 64.41 -40.87
CA GLY A 478 -6.71 64.50 -42.20
C GLY A 478 -5.21 64.64 -42.28
N ALA A 479 -4.49 64.67 -41.13
CA ALA A 479 -3.03 64.77 -41.08
C ALA A 479 -2.43 63.41 -40.64
N ARG A 480 -1.12 63.21 -40.89
CA ARG A 480 -0.38 62.06 -40.31
C ARG A 480 -0.15 62.28 -38.82
N PRO A 481 -0.20 61.20 -38.01
CA PRO A 481 0.18 61.30 -36.60
C PRO A 481 1.59 61.87 -36.46
N ARG A 482 1.76 62.80 -35.56
CA ARG A 482 3.08 63.33 -35.21
C ARG A 482 3.36 63.14 -33.72
N GLN A 483 4.55 62.75 -33.40
CA GLN A 483 5.00 62.69 -32.01
C GLN A 483 5.35 64.10 -31.54
N LEU A 484 5.03 64.42 -30.29
CA LEU A 484 5.45 65.69 -29.70
C LEU A 484 6.98 65.72 -29.56
N ALA A 485 7.56 66.94 -29.59
CA ALA A 485 8.97 67.14 -29.34
C ALA A 485 9.17 67.68 -27.91
N SER A 486 10.15 67.20 -27.20
CA SER A 486 10.48 67.69 -25.87
C SER A 486 11.98 67.67 -25.66
N GLU A 487 12.48 68.68 -24.92
CA GLU A 487 13.86 68.67 -24.42
C GLU A 487 14.02 67.53 -23.39
N GLY A 488 12.92 67.12 -22.71
CA GLY A 488 12.85 66.04 -21.74
C GLY A 488 13.64 66.34 -20.46
N GLY A 489 13.49 65.39 -19.52
CA GLY A 489 14.22 65.38 -18.26
C GLY A 489 14.44 63.96 -17.80
N PRO A 490 15.23 63.71 -16.76
CA PRO A 490 15.39 62.39 -16.15
C PRO A 490 14.05 61.94 -15.52
N PRO A 491 13.87 60.65 -15.29
CA PRO A 491 12.74 60.16 -14.49
C PRO A 491 12.66 60.86 -13.13
N LEU A 492 11.45 61.03 -12.60
CA LEU A 492 11.24 61.56 -11.25
C LEU A 492 11.93 60.66 -10.22
N GLY A 493 12.66 61.24 -9.30
CA GLY A 493 13.43 60.55 -8.28
C GLY A 493 14.80 60.05 -8.72
N ALA A 494 15.19 60.23 -10.00
CA ALA A 494 16.51 59.83 -10.50
C ALA A 494 17.59 60.89 -10.25
N LEU A 495 17.23 62.18 -10.29
CA LEU A 495 18.13 63.27 -9.99
C LEU A 495 17.42 64.27 -9.09
N ASP A 496 18.11 64.70 -8.02
CA ASP A 496 17.63 65.80 -7.13
C ASP A 496 17.69 67.11 -7.83
N ASP A 497 16.84 68.10 -7.44
CA ASP A 497 16.82 69.47 -7.85
C ASP A 497 16.82 69.72 -9.37
N PHE A 498 16.25 68.78 -10.17
CA PHE A 498 16.17 68.99 -11.62
C PHE A 498 15.00 69.88 -12.01
N ALA A 499 15.30 70.93 -12.81
CA ALA A 499 14.31 71.82 -13.38
C ALA A 499 13.79 71.25 -14.72
N PHE A 500 12.56 70.71 -14.70
CA PHE A 500 11.96 70.11 -15.90
C PHE A 500 11.60 71.23 -16.91
N PRO A 501 12.10 71.13 -18.17
CA PRO A 501 11.72 72.05 -19.23
C PRO A 501 10.24 71.85 -19.58
N ILE A 502 9.54 72.98 -19.80
CA ILE A 502 8.14 73.01 -20.20
C ILE A 502 8.05 73.29 -21.69
N ASP A 503 7.60 72.32 -22.44
CA ASP A 503 7.38 72.44 -23.87
C ASP A 503 5.94 72.89 -24.15
N HIS A 504 5.77 73.57 -25.29
CA HIS A 504 4.50 74.15 -25.70
C HIS A 504 4.07 73.61 -27.08
N ASP A 505 2.80 73.33 -27.22
CA ASP A 505 2.18 72.91 -28.48
C ASP A 505 0.73 73.41 -28.51
N ARG A 506 -0.01 73.00 -29.50
CA ARG A 506 -1.43 73.28 -29.64
C ARG A 506 -2.22 72.04 -30.09
N LEU A 507 -3.33 71.76 -29.41
CA LEU A 507 -4.27 70.78 -29.79
C LEU A 507 -5.47 71.44 -30.49
N ASP A 508 -5.56 71.28 -31.81
CA ASP A 508 -6.64 71.83 -32.61
C ASP A 508 -7.98 71.17 -32.35
N PRO A 509 -9.12 71.86 -32.63
CA PRO A 509 -10.44 71.17 -32.51
C PRO A 509 -10.55 69.91 -33.37
N GLY A 510 -10.99 68.86 -32.78
CA GLY A 510 -11.07 67.50 -33.41
C GLY A 510 -9.79 66.67 -33.33
N ALA A 511 -8.66 67.30 -32.92
CA ALA A 511 -7.43 66.55 -32.74
C ALA A 511 -7.45 65.70 -31.43
N VAL A 512 -6.72 64.60 -31.44
CA VAL A 512 -6.53 63.67 -30.29
C VAL A 512 -5.06 63.69 -29.87
N LEU A 513 -4.81 63.90 -28.59
CA LEU A 513 -3.52 63.63 -27.93
C LEU A 513 -3.55 62.22 -27.37
N LEU A 514 -2.64 61.35 -27.82
CA LEU A 514 -2.46 60.00 -27.28
C LEU A 514 -1.17 59.93 -26.47
N LEU A 515 -1.31 59.52 -25.22
CA LEU A 515 -0.20 59.20 -24.33
C LEU A 515 -0.19 57.67 -24.12
N TYR A 516 0.97 57.08 -23.91
CA TYR A 516 1.14 55.62 -23.75
C TYR A 516 2.38 55.33 -22.92
N THR A 517 2.40 54.18 -22.25
CA THR A 517 3.58 53.66 -21.55
C THR A 517 4.37 52.72 -22.46
N ASP A 518 5.61 52.42 -22.10
CA ASP A 518 6.53 51.60 -22.89
C ASP A 518 6.04 50.18 -23.09
N GLY A 519 5.17 49.63 -22.18
CA GLY A 519 4.51 48.38 -22.39
C GLY A 519 3.70 48.27 -23.69
N VAL A 520 3.38 49.40 -24.36
CA VAL A 520 2.83 49.41 -25.71
C VAL A 520 3.93 49.26 -26.76
N SER A 521 4.95 50.10 -26.74
CA SER A 521 6.03 50.12 -27.74
C SER A 521 6.98 48.93 -27.62
N GLU A 522 7.16 48.40 -26.40
CA GLU A 522 8.02 47.26 -26.07
C GLU A 522 7.26 45.93 -25.97
N ALA A 523 5.95 45.89 -26.29
CA ALA A 523 5.21 44.63 -26.36
C ALA A 523 5.85 43.66 -27.36
N GLU A 524 6.09 42.42 -26.90
CA GLU A 524 6.74 41.40 -27.71
C GLU A 524 5.71 40.47 -28.39
N ASN A 525 6.03 40.02 -29.60
CA ASN A 525 5.33 38.91 -30.24
C ASN A 525 6.00 37.56 -29.90
N ARG A 526 5.48 36.47 -30.44
CA ARG A 526 6.03 35.10 -30.20
C ARG A 526 7.45 34.93 -30.74
N GLU A 527 7.88 35.77 -31.71
CA GLU A 527 9.22 35.80 -32.29
C GLU A 527 10.15 36.74 -31.54
N ARG A 528 9.73 37.34 -30.40
CA ARG A 528 10.45 38.31 -29.57
C ARG A 528 10.80 39.60 -30.33
N GLN A 529 9.94 40.03 -31.22
CA GLN A 529 10.05 41.31 -31.88
C GLN A 529 9.19 42.31 -31.12
N PHE A 530 9.70 43.54 -30.96
CA PHE A 530 8.96 44.62 -30.32
C PHE A 530 7.92 45.24 -31.26
N TYR A 531 6.82 45.72 -30.69
CA TYR A 531 5.77 46.43 -31.42
C TYR A 531 6.30 47.74 -32.05
N THR A 532 7.12 48.49 -31.33
CA THR A 532 7.84 49.72 -31.67
C THR A 532 6.95 50.95 -31.87
N VAL A 533 7.55 52.11 -31.59
CA VAL A 533 6.93 53.44 -31.80
C VAL A 533 6.50 53.64 -33.26
N ALA A 534 7.29 53.11 -34.22
CA ALA A 534 6.97 53.23 -35.65
C ALA A 534 5.67 52.49 -36.02
N ARG A 535 5.44 51.30 -35.42
CA ARG A 535 4.20 50.57 -35.65
C ARG A 535 3.02 51.23 -34.94
N LEU A 536 3.21 51.77 -33.74
CA LEU A 536 2.21 52.60 -33.06
C LEU A 536 1.76 53.76 -33.96
N ALA A 537 2.72 54.50 -34.55
CA ALA A 537 2.42 55.59 -35.47
C ALA A 537 1.64 55.13 -36.71
N ALA A 538 1.97 53.94 -37.25
CA ALA A 538 1.23 53.35 -38.38
C ALA A 538 -0.21 52.95 -37.98
N SER A 539 -0.39 52.38 -36.80
CA SER A 539 -1.71 52.03 -36.24
C SER A 539 -2.56 53.28 -36.04
N LEU A 540 -1.97 54.38 -35.51
CA LEU A 540 -2.64 55.64 -35.34
C LEU A 540 -3.03 56.34 -36.67
N ALA A 541 -2.21 56.15 -37.70
CA ALA A 541 -2.54 56.67 -39.04
C ALA A 541 -3.76 56.01 -39.66
N ALA A 542 -4.03 54.77 -39.26
CA ALA A 542 -5.21 54.00 -39.69
C ALA A 542 -6.43 54.23 -38.77
N ALA A 543 -6.24 54.80 -37.58
CA ALA A 543 -7.30 55.01 -36.61
C ALA A 543 -8.15 56.25 -36.96
N PRO A 544 -9.46 56.19 -36.94
CA PRO A 544 -10.31 57.35 -37.13
C PRO A 544 -10.31 58.20 -35.84
N PRO A 545 -10.00 59.49 -35.86
CA PRO A 545 -10.02 60.37 -34.67
C PRO A 545 -11.47 60.78 -34.30
N SER A 546 -12.42 59.87 -34.42
CA SER A 546 -13.86 60.10 -34.20
C SER A 546 -14.19 60.28 -32.71
N SER A 547 -13.53 59.52 -31.85
CA SER A 547 -13.61 59.65 -30.38
C SER A 547 -12.30 59.21 -29.73
N ALA A 548 -12.10 59.56 -28.47
CA ALA A 548 -10.95 59.12 -27.67
C ALA A 548 -10.93 57.58 -27.50
N GLU A 549 -12.09 57.00 -27.26
CA GLU A 549 -12.26 55.53 -27.13
C GLU A 549 -11.88 54.80 -28.43
N ALA A 550 -12.37 55.28 -29.59
CA ALA A 550 -12.09 54.65 -30.87
C ALA A 550 -10.58 54.62 -31.22
N VAL A 551 -9.82 55.61 -30.81
CA VAL A 551 -8.36 55.65 -30.99
C VAL A 551 -7.68 54.59 -30.12
N ILE A 552 -8.05 54.50 -28.84
CA ILE A 552 -7.50 53.48 -27.94
C ILE A 552 -7.85 52.07 -28.42
N ASP A 553 -9.10 51.81 -28.81
CA ASP A 553 -9.54 50.52 -29.32
C ASP A 553 -8.79 50.10 -30.59
N ALA A 554 -8.53 51.04 -31.49
CA ALA A 554 -7.75 50.78 -32.69
C ALA A 554 -6.31 50.33 -32.36
N VAL A 555 -5.64 51.04 -31.44
CA VAL A 555 -4.30 50.71 -30.97
C VAL A 555 -4.27 49.36 -30.27
N LEU A 556 -5.18 49.10 -29.31
CA LEU A 556 -5.24 47.86 -28.59
C LEU A 556 -5.59 46.67 -29.53
N GLY A 557 -6.46 46.89 -30.51
CA GLY A 557 -6.80 45.89 -31.53
C GLY A 557 -5.59 45.50 -32.40
N ASP A 558 -4.75 46.47 -32.81
CA ASP A 558 -3.51 46.20 -33.54
C ASP A 558 -2.45 45.53 -32.67
N LEU A 559 -2.28 46.01 -31.45
CA LEU A 559 -1.34 45.48 -30.46
C LEU A 559 -1.65 44.01 -30.16
N ARG A 560 -2.92 43.65 -29.88
CA ARG A 560 -3.35 42.27 -29.63
C ARG A 560 -3.12 41.36 -30.83
N ARG A 561 -3.34 41.83 -32.06
CA ARG A 561 -3.02 41.07 -33.28
C ARG A 561 -1.52 40.81 -33.43
N PHE A 562 -0.69 41.81 -33.06
CA PHE A 562 0.75 41.67 -33.12
C PHE A 562 1.32 40.70 -32.09
N VAL A 563 0.89 40.82 -30.84
CA VAL A 563 1.32 39.98 -29.73
C VAL A 563 0.93 38.52 -29.96
N GLY A 564 -0.25 38.25 -30.53
CA GLY A 564 -0.66 36.89 -30.97
C GLY A 564 -0.66 35.85 -29.86
N GLY A 565 -0.88 36.23 -28.60
CA GLY A 565 -0.93 35.36 -27.43
C GLY A 565 0.44 35.08 -26.79
N ALA A 566 1.47 35.89 -27.04
CA ALA A 566 2.66 35.96 -26.20
C ALA A 566 2.30 36.54 -24.83
N GLU A 567 3.07 36.19 -23.79
CA GLU A 567 2.87 36.69 -22.42
C GLU A 567 3.19 38.21 -22.39
N GLN A 568 2.35 38.99 -21.73
CA GLN A 568 2.56 40.43 -21.56
C GLN A 568 3.79 40.67 -20.68
N ALA A 569 4.76 41.39 -21.22
CA ALA A 569 6.04 41.64 -20.54
C ALA A 569 5.97 42.80 -19.56
N ASP A 570 5.21 43.86 -19.87
CA ASP A 570 5.06 45.06 -19.03
C ASP A 570 3.64 45.58 -18.98
N ASP A 571 3.36 46.49 -18.03
CA ASP A 571 2.07 47.13 -17.87
C ASP A 571 1.74 47.95 -19.13
N ILE A 572 0.49 48.01 -19.53
CA ILE A 572 0.03 48.75 -20.69
C ILE A 572 -0.92 49.83 -20.22
N ALA A 573 -0.55 51.08 -20.36
CA ALA A 573 -1.44 52.22 -20.15
C ALA A 573 -1.54 53.11 -21.39
N LEU A 574 -2.74 53.56 -21.67
CA LEU A 574 -3.08 54.44 -22.79
C LEU A 574 -4.04 55.53 -22.33
N ILE A 575 -3.82 56.77 -22.76
CA ILE A 575 -4.74 57.88 -22.58
C ILE A 575 -4.96 58.56 -23.92
N ALA A 576 -6.21 58.80 -24.27
CA ALA A 576 -6.58 59.64 -25.40
C ALA A 576 -7.39 60.85 -24.92
N LEU A 577 -6.94 62.05 -25.28
CA LEU A 577 -7.60 63.33 -25.00
C LEU A 577 -7.99 63.96 -26.33
N ARG A 578 -9.30 64.05 -26.62
CA ARG A 578 -9.80 64.69 -27.86
C ARG A 578 -10.45 66.00 -27.54
N ARG A 579 -9.93 67.09 -28.14
CA ARG A 579 -10.61 68.37 -28.09
C ARG A 579 -11.79 68.41 -29.07
N VAL A 580 -13.00 68.52 -28.54
CA VAL A 580 -14.22 68.45 -29.36
C VAL A 580 -14.49 69.87 -29.91
N PRO A 581 -14.73 70.01 -31.25
CA PRO A 581 -15.19 71.29 -31.78
C PRO A 581 -16.52 71.65 -31.11
N LEU A 582 -16.56 72.84 -30.52
CA LEU A 582 -17.84 73.41 -30.14
C LEU A 582 -18.55 73.74 -31.43
N SER A 583 -19.58 72.97 -31.79
CA SER A 583 -20.50 73.39 -32.84
C SER A 583 -21.06 74.75 -32.43
N GLU A 584 -20.98 75.71 -33.29
CA GLU A 584 -21.71 76.96 -33.11
C GLU A 584 -23.17 76.66 -32.80
N PRO A 585 -23.82 77.34 -31.83
CA PRO A 585 -25.14 77.08 -31.36
C PRO A 585 -26.21 77.02 -32.41
#